data_91381542e04c364666a8a023b6a50869
#
_entry.id   91381542e04c364666a8a023b6a50869
#
_cell.length_a   1.000
_cell.length_b   1.000
_cell.length_c   1.000
_cell.angle_alpha   90.00
_cell.angle_beta   90.00
_cell.angle_gamma   90.00
#
_symmetry.space_group_name_H-M   'P 1'
#
loop_
_entity.id
_entity.type
_entity.pdbx_description
1 polymer ?
#
loop_
_entity_poly.entity_id
_entity_poly.type
_entity_poly.pdbx_seq_one_letter_code
_entity_poly.pdbx_strand_id
1 'polypeptide(L)'
;EDDFTDSSKISSDNNEEGKDIIADTDCTIVDIITRTGTPMVQRGTKVKKGAILVSGQIPICNDEKEITGYRLKNADADITGEKAITYQKELTRQYIQKKYYRSRFYFLQKRNYGIRLGRHYFTTESKNNQYPVFEKHVVQKKYQIANVIPVTLEKSTITPYRQMYKKYTKADARMILSADFQDYCKELEKKGVEIIQNDVKIYTGSETYSAKGTLKIRCSVGKQVPSTPLPPDYMAEDDTKNGD
;
A
#
# COMPACT_ATOMS: atom_id res chain seq x y z
N GLU A 1 34.11 -37.12 -54.57
CA GLU A 1 34.67 -36.02 -53.72
C GLU A 1 33.49 -35.26 -53.16
N ASP A 2 33.10 -35.69 -52.00
CA ASP A 2 31.87 -35.14 -51.34
C ASP A 2 32.29 -34.08 -50.35
N ASP A 3 31.87 -32.87 -50.62
CA ASP A 3 32.10 -31.71 -49.79
C ASP A 3 30.94 -31.60 -48.76
N PHE A 4 31.16 -32.10 -47.55
CA PHE A 4 30.27 -32.00 -46.42
C PHE A 4 30.54 -30.68 -45.66
N THR A 5 29.98 -29.58 -46.13
CA THR A 5 29.91 -28.37 -45.33
C THR A 5 28.64 -28.39 -44.47
N ASP A 6 28.80 -28.96 -43.29
CA ASP A 6 27.78 -28.86 -42.23
C ASP A 6 27.80 -27.45 -41.62
N SER A 7 26.94 -26.61 -42.12
CA SER A 7 26.62 -25.34 -41.50
C SER A 7 25.49 -25.53 -40.53
N SER A 8 25.79 -25.89 -39.30
CA SER A 8 24.89 -25.80 -38.19
C SER A 8 24.50 -24.33 -37.97
N LYS A 9 23.46 -23.89 -38.69
CA LYS A 9 22.72 -22.68 -38.36
C LYS A 9 22.06 -22.91 -37.00
N ILE A 10 22.74 -22.46 -35.95
CA ILE A 10 22.08 -22.17 -34.68
C ILE A 10 21.09 -21.06 -34.98
N SER A 11 19.82 -21.42 -35.13
CA SER A 11 18.72 -20.47 -35.18
C SER A 11 18.68 -19.74 -33.86
N SER A 12 19.23 -18.54 -33.86
CA SER A 12 18.97 -17.53 -32.82
C SER A 12 17.52 -17.06 -32.94
N ASP A 13 16.62 -17.89 -32.44
CA ASP A 13 15.22 -17.52 -32.36
C ASP A 13 14.96 -16.93 -30.98
N ASN A 14 14.53 -15.66 -31.00
CA ASN A 14 13.95 -14.87 -29.95
C ASN A 14 14.89 -14.39 -28.81
N ASN A 15 15.14 -13.09 -28.84
CA ASN A 15 15.49 -12.21 -27.73
C ASN A 15 14.33 -12.26 -26.68
N GLU A 16 14.05 -13.37 -26.05
CA GLU A 16 13.27 -13.40 -24.83
C GLU A 16 14.21 -12.95 -23.71
N GLU A 17 14.13 -11.68 -23.35
CA GLU A 17 14.72 -11.18 -22.10
C GLU A 17 14.06 -11.98 -20.97
N GLY A 18 14.77 -12.96 -20.43
CA GLY A 18 14.31 -13.73 -19.27
C GLY A 18 14.05 -12.80 -18.08
N LYS A 19 13.14 -13.18 -17.19
CA LYS A 19 12.85 -12.42 -15.96
C LYS A 19 13.07 -13.30 -14.76
N ASP A 20 13.73 -12.74 -13.75
CA ASP A 20 13.89 -13.32 -12.43
C ASP A 20 12.77 -12.83 -11.49
N ILE A 21 12.48 -13.59 -10.44
CA ILE A 21 11.67 -13.12 -9.31
C ILE A 21 12.61 -12.82 -8.16
N ILE A 22 12.61 -11.57 -7.71
CA ILE A 22 13.40 -11.10 -6.56
C ILE A 22 12.50 -10.75 -5.38
N ALA A 23 13.04 -10.85 -4.17
CA ALA A 23 12.35 -10.44 -2.95
C ALA A 23 12.07 -8.93 -2.97
N ASP A 24 10.82 -8.53 -2.79
CA ASP A 24 10.39 -7.13 -2.68
C ASP A 24 10.59 -6.55 -1.27
N THR A 25 10.80 -7.42 -0.29
CA THR A 25 10.94 -7.07 1.14
C THR A 25 11.80 -8.14 1.86
N ASP A 26 12.37 -7.76 3.01
CA ASP A 26 13.01 -8.70 3.92
C ASP A 26 11.95 -9.63 4.51
N CYS A 27 12.13 -10.94 4.39
CA CYS A 27 11.18 -11.93 4.92
C CYS A 27 11.84 -13.30 5.12
N THR A 28 11.08 -14.21 5.74
CA THR A 28 11.41 -15.65 5.77
C THR A 28 10.45 -16.37 4.84
N ILE A 29 10.96 -17.14 3.90
CA ILE A 29 10.15 -17.90 2.95
C ILE A 29 9.39 -19.00 3.71
N VAL A 30 8.06 -19.02 3.56
CA VAL A 30 7.17 -20.03 4.16
C VAL A 30 6.84 -21.11 3.16
N ASP A 31 6.59 -20.70 1.94
CA ASP A 31 6.25 -21.61 0.86
C ASP A 31 6.69 -21.04 -0.49
N ILE A 32 7.07 -21.93 -1.41
CA ILE A 32 7.47 -21.60 -2.77
C ILE A 32 7.02 -22.70 -3.73
N ILE A 33 6.20 -22.33 -4.69
CA ILE A 33 5.70 -23.22 -5.75
C ILE A 33 6.15 -22.65 -7.08
N THR A 34 7.19 -23.22 -7.66
CA THR A 34 7.77 -22.76 -8.93
C THR A 34 7.11 -23.47 -10.10
N ARG A 35 6.58 -22.71 -11.07
CA ARG A 35 6.04 -23.20 -12.33
C ARG A 35 7.06 -23.12 -13.45
N THR A 36 7.83 -22.05 -13.48
CA THR A 36 8.88 -21.82 -14.49
C THR A 36 10.07 -21.13 -13.85
N GLY A 37 11.28 -21.53 -14.19
CA GLY A 37 12.53 -21.01 -13.66
C GLY A 37 13.20 -21.95 -12.67
N THR A 38 14.35 -21.53 -12.16
CA THR A 38 15.14 -22.28 -11.19
C THR A 38 14.99 -21.64 -9.81
N PRO A 39 14.43 -22.34 -8.79
CA PRO A 39 14.34 -21.83 -7.43
C PRO A 39 15.72 -21.67 -6.82
N MET A 40 16.00 -20.48 -6.26
CA MET A 40 17.28 -20.13 -5.62
C MET A 40 17.17 -20.14 -4.09
N VAL A 41 15.99 -20.35 -3.56
CA VAL A 41 15.69 -20.37 -2.12
C VAL A 41 14.74 -21.51 -1.80
N GLN A 42 14.77 -21.93 -0.55
CA GLN A 42 13.92 -23.00 -0.02
C GLN A 42 13.02 -22.47 1.12
N ARG A 43 12.05 -23.29 1.51
CA ARG A 43 11.23 -23.02 2.70
C ARG A 43 12.12 -22.84 3.93
N GLY A 44 11.89 -21.79 4.71
CA GLY A 44 12.69 -21.44 5.89
C GLY A 44 13.85 -20.48 5.61
N THR A 45 14.21 -20.25 4.34
CA THR A 45 15.30 -19.32 3.98
C THR A 45 14.92 -17.88 4.35
N LYS A 46 15.82 -17.20 5.05
CA LYS A 46 15.72 -15.76 5.31
C LYS A 46 16.31 -14.99 4.15
N VAL A 47 15.53 -14.14 3.54
CA VAL A 47 15.92 -13.36 2.37
C VAL A 47 15.88 -11.88 2.66
N LYS A 48 16.78 -11.15 2.03
CA LYS A 48 16.81 -9.69 2.01
C LYS A 48 16.10 -9.18 0.76
N LYS A 49 15.55 -7.97 0.85
CA LYS A 49 15.02 -7.27 -0.32
C LYS A 49 16.05 -7.26 -1.46
N GLY A 50 15.64 -7.66 -2.66
CA GLY A 50 16.48 -7.75 -3.84
C GLY A 50 17.17 -9.11 -4.04
N ALA A 51 17.08 -10.04 -3.08
CA ALA A 51 17.59 -11.40 -3.26
C ALA A 51 16.80 -12.14 -4.34
N ILE A 52 17.47 -12.89 -5.19
CA ILE A 52 16.83 -13.71 -6.23
C ILE A 52 16.13 -14.89 -5.54
N LEU A 53 14.83 -15.03 -5.77
CA LEU A 53 13.99 -16.10 -5.25
C LEU A 53 13.85 -17.22 -6.28
N VAL A 54 13.61 -16.86 -7.54
CA VAL A 54 13.55 -17.78 -8.68
C VAL A 54 14.26 -17.13 -9.85
N SER A 55 15.24 -17.82 -10.39
CA SER A 55 15.96 -17.37 -11.60
C SER A 55 15.20 -17.77 -12.86
N GLY A 56 15.13 -16.86 -13.83
CA GLY A 56 14.64 -17.13 -15.17
C GLY A 56 15.64 -17.88 -16.02
N GLN A 57 16.86 -18.16 -15.51
CA GLN A 57 17.89 -18.94 -16.18
C GLN A 57 17.71 -20.41 -15.83
N ILE A 58 17.38 -21.21 -16.84
CA ILE A 58 17.25 -22.68 -16.71
C ILE A 58 18.50 -23.31 -17.26
N PRO A 59 19.28 -24.06 -16.45
CA PRO A 59 20.49 -24.74 -16.93
C PRO A 59 20.15 -25.83 -17.93
N ILE A 60 20.92 -25.90 -18.99
CA ILE A 60 20.91 -26.99 -19.96
C ILE A 60 22.07 -27.90 -19.63
N CYS A 61 21.79 -29.15 -19.25
CA CYS A 61 22.80 -30.13 -18.90
C CYS A 61 22.99 -31.16 -20.02
N ASN A 62 24.21 -31.64 -20.19
CA ASN A 62 24.51 -32.81 -21.01
C ASN A 62 24.17 -34.12 -20.26
N ASP A 63 24.39 -35.27 -20.92
CA ASP A 63 24.15 -36.61 -20.34
C ASP A 63 25.02 -36.88 -19.09
N GLU A 64 26.13 -36.17 -18.94
CA GLU A 64 27.05 -36.22 -17.80
C GLU A 64 26.69 -35.25 -16.67
N LYS A 65 25.54 -34.58 -16.79
CA LYS A 65 25.02 -33.56 -15.85
C LYS A 65 25.87 -32.26 -15.79
N GLU A 66 26.75 -32.05 -16.75
CA GLU A 66 27.49 -30.78 -16.83
C GLU A 66 26.63 -29.70 -17.50
N ILE A 67 26.70 -28.48 -16.98
CA ILE A 67 25.95 -27.34 -17.53
C ILE A 67 26.64 -26.87 -18.81
N THR A 68 25.99 -27.07 -19.95
CA THR A 68 26.47 -26.66 -21.27
C THR A 68 25.96 -25.30 -21.72
N GLY A 69 24.96 -24.76 -21.04
CA GLY A 69 24.38 -23.48 -21.35
C GLY A 69 23.16 -23.13 -20.48
N TYR A 70 22.55 -21.99 -20.75
CA TYR A 70 21.34 -21.55 -20.06
C TYR A 70 20.26 -21.15 -21.06
N ARG A 71 19.03 -21.53 -20.76
CA ARG A 71 17.85 -21.07 -21.48
C ARG A 71 17.20 -19.99 -20.66
N LEU A 72 16.98 -18.81 -21.24
CA LEU A 72 16.27 -17.71 -20.61
C LEU A 72 14.75 -17.90 -20.71
N LYS A 73 14.04 -17.79 -19.60
CA LYS A 73 12.59 -17.82 -19.50
C LYS A 73 12.11 -16.80 -18.48
N ASN A 74 10.86 -16.41 -18.56
CA ASN A 74 10.24 -15.61 -17.50
C ASN A 74 9.95 -16.54 -16.32
N ALA A 75 10.58 -16.26 -15.17
CA ALA A 75 10.30 -16.98 -13.93
C ALA A 75 8.83 -16.78 -13.51
N ASP A 76 8.18 -17.87 -13.11
CA ASP A 76 6.80 -17.91 -12.62
C ASP A 76 6.71 -18.82 -11.40
N ALA A 77 6.32 -18.23 -10.27
CA ALA A 77 6.19 -18.94 -9.00
C ALA A 77 5.21 -18.23 -8.07
N ASP A 78 4.53 -19.00 -7.23
CA ASP A 78 3.80 -18.50 -6.07
C ASP A 78 4.70 -18.60 -4.84
N ILE A 79 5.03 -17.47 -4.26
CA ILE A 79 5.97 -17.40 -3.14
C ILE A 79 5.28 -16.69 -1.98
N THR A 80 5.30 -17.33 -0.82
CA THR A 80 4.73 -16.80 0.42
C THR A 80 5.83 -16.60 1.45
N GLY A 81 5.88 -15.41 2.04
CA GLY A 81 6.86 -15.06 3.07
C GLY A 81 6.22 -14.52 4.34
N GLU A 82 6.91 -14.71 5.46
CA GLU A 82 6.57 -14.14 6.75
C GLU A 82 7.52 -13.01 7.10
N LYS A 83 6.96 -11.91 7.63
CA LYS A 83 7.73 -10.77 8.15
C LYS A 83 7.03 -10.13 9.34
N ALA A 84 7.81 -9.39 10.11
CA ALA A 84 7.28 -8.55 11.19
C ALA A 84 7.10 -7.12 10.68
N ILE A 85 5.95 -6.52 10.99
CA ILE A 85 5.67 -5.11 10.74
C ILE A 85 5.35 -4.42 12.04
N THR A 86 5.75 -3.16 12.17
CA THR A 86 5.47 -2.34 13.36
C THR A 86 4.22 -1.52 13.11
N TYR A 87 3.32 -1.53 14.09
CA TYR A 87 2.17 -0.65 14.16
C TYR A 87 2.40 0.42 15.22
N GLN A 88 2.13 1.68 14.89
CA GLN A 88 2.16 2.78 15.85
C GLN A 88 1.08 3.80 15.49
N LYS A 89 0.24 4.12 16.48
CA LYS A 89 -0.79 5.16 16.38
C LYS A 89 -0.79 5.97 17.67
N GLU A 90 -0.92 7.29 17.55
CA GLU A 90 -0.99 8.19 18.69
C GLU A 90 -2.29 8.97 18.68
N LEU A 91 -2.84 9.20 19.87
CA LEU A 91 -4.04 9.97 20.12
C LEU A 91 -3.73 11.01 21.21
N THR A 92 -3.88 12.29 20.91
CA THR A 92 -3.73 13.35 21.90
C THR A 92 -4.81 13.24 22.98
N ARG A 93 -4.45 13.53 24.21
CA ARG A 93 -5.43 13.49 25.33
C ARG A 93 -6.52 14.54 25.22
N GLN A 94 -6.24 15.64 24.53
CA GLN A 94 -7.18 16.73 24.37
C GLN A 94 -7.71 16.76 22.95
N TYR A 95 -8.99 17.03 22.81
CA TYR A 95 -9.62 17.27 21.53
C TYR A 95 -10.49 18.52 21.57
N ILE A 96 -10.66 19.13 20.43
CA ILE A 96 -11.53 20.29 20.28
C ILE A 96 -12.94 19.82 19.95
N GLN A 97 -13.87 20.05 20.88
CA GLN A 97 -15.27 19.84 20.64
C GLN A 97 -15.91 21.14 20.13
N LYS A 98 -16.59 21.08 19.00
CA LYS A 98 -17.39 22.18 18.49
C LYS A 98 -18.72 22.22 19.23
N LYS A 99 -19.01 23.34 19.91
CA LYS A 99 -20.31 23.58 20.52
C LYS A 99 -21.04 24.63 19.70
N TYR A 100 -22.02 24.20 18.92
CA TYR A 100 -22.79 25.07 18.07
C TYR A 100 -23.72 25.97 18.91
N TYR A 101 -23.88 27.22 18.46
CA TYR A 101 -24.86 28.13 19.08
C TYR A 101 -26.26 27.67 18.72
N ARG A 102 -27.13 27.67 19.72
CA ARG A 102 -28.52 27.26 19.59
C ARG A 102 -29.45 28.39 20.12
N SER A 103 -30.50 28.66 19.39
CA SER A 103 -31.70 29.28 19.94
C SER A 103 -32.51 28.21 20.70
N ARG A 104 -33.62 28.61 21.32
CA ARG A 104 -34.46 27.72 22.16
C ARG A 104 -34.90 26.44 21.42
N PHE A 105 -35.10 26.53 20.09
CA PHE A 105 -35.66 25.45 19.29
C PHE A 105 -34.83 25.00 18.10
N TYR A 106 -33.78 25.75 17.68
CA TYR A 106 -33.01 25.45 16.50
C TYR A 106 -31.54 25.91 16.61
N PHE A 107 -30.66 25.31 15.79
CA PHE A 107 -29.29 25.80 15.67
C PHE A 107 -29.26 27.16 14.98
N LEU A 108 -28.46 28.07 15.48
CA LEU A 108 -28.25 29.35 14.85
C LEU A 108 -27.50 29.14 13.51
N GLN A 109 -28.16 29.52 12.42
CA GLN A 109 -27.60 29.41 11.07
C GLN A 109 -27.91 30.69 10.29
N LYS A 110 -26.90 31.20 9.58
CA LYS A 110 -27.07 32.27 8.61
C LYS A 110 -27.00 31.70 7.21
N ARG A 111 -28.00 31.97 6.39
CA ARG A 111 -28.05 31.54 4.99
C ARG A 111 -27.79 32.73 4.09
N ASN A 112 -26.84 32.58 3.17
CA ASN A 112 -26.55 33.57 2.14
C ASN A 112 -26.74 32.90 0.77
N TYR A 113 -27.08 33.74 -0.19
CA TYR A 113 -27.32 33.32 -1.57
C TYR A 113 -26.41 34.10 -2.49
N GLY A 114 -25.87 33.42 -3.51
CA GLY A 114 -25.04 34.00 -4.53
C GLY A 114 -25.53 33.58 -5.91
N ILE A 115 -25.41 34.48 -6.88
CA ILE A 115 -25.71 34.24 -8.29
C ILE A 115 -24.49 34.68 -9.10
N ARG A 116 -23.94 33.78 -9.91
CA ARG A 116 -22.89 34.10 -10.87
C ARG A 116 -23.46 33.99 -12.29
N LEU A 117 -23.33 35.09 -13.03
CA LEU A 117 -23.71 35.21 -14.43
C LEU A 117 -22.45 35.55 -15.24
N GLY A 118 -21.87 34.58 -15.93
CA GLY A 118 -20.58 34.77 -16.61
C GLY A 118 -19.49 35.29 -15.64
N ARG A 119 -19.05 36.54 -15.83
CA ARG A 119 -18.02 37.19 -14.99
C ARG A 119 -18.57 37.88 -13.75
N HIS A 120 -19.88 38.12 -13.67
CA HIS A 120 -20.52 38.88 -12.57
C HIS A 120 -20.98 37.96 -11.45
N TYR A 121 -20.64 38.34 -10.23
CA TYR A 121 -21.05 37.63 -9.01
C TYR A 121 -21.77 38.54 -8.05
N PHE A 122 -23.00 38.21 -7.74
CA PHE A 122 -23.87 38.91 -6.79
C PHE A 122 -24.07 38.02 -5.57
N THR A 123 -23.93 38.56 -4.38
CA THR A 123 -24.12 37.78 -3.14
C THR A 123 -24.80 38.61 -2.05
N THR A 124 -25.59 37.93 -1.24
CA THR A 124 -26.15 38.48 -0.01
C THR A 124 -25.19 38.32 1.19
N GLU A 125 -23.99 37.75 0.97
CA GLU A 125 -23.02 37.54 2.03
C GLU A 125 -22.42 38.87 2.49
N SER A 126 -22.61 39.19 3.76
CA SER A 126 -21.99 40.37 4.39
C SER A 126 -20.55 40.05 4.75
N LYS A 127 -19.62 40.98 4.50
CA LYS A 127 -18.21 40.88 4.85
C LYS A 127 -17.96 40.80 6.36
N ASN A 128 -18.89 41.35 7.17
CA ASN A 128 -18.77 41.31 8.63
C ASN A 128 -19.55 40.12 9.21
N ASN A 129 -18.79 39.11 9.65
CA ASN A 129 -19.34 38.02 10.42
C ASN A 129 -19.32 38.37 11.90
N GLN A 130 -20.48 38.28 12.54
CA GLN A 130 -20.64 38.54 13.98
C GLN A 130 -19.91 37.47 14.84
N TYR A 131 -19.58 36.33 14.26
CA TYR A 131 -18.98 35.20 14.97
C TYR A 131 -17.53 34.97 14.45
N PRO A 132 -16.54 34.83 15.36
CA PRO A 132 -15.15 34.67 14.97
C PRO A 132 -14.87 33.28 14.38
N VAL A 133 -15.68 32.27 14.78
CA VAL A 133 -15.48 30.86 14.33
C VAL A 133 -16.82 30.29 13.85
N PHE A 134 -16.84 29.75 12.63
CA PHE A 134 -18.03 29.17 12.02
C PHE A 134 -17.66 28.09 10.99
N GLU A 135 -18.61 27.24 10.71
CA GLU A 135 -18.55 26.35 9.53
C GLU A 135 -19.36 26.96 8.39
N LYS A 136 -18.81 26.90 7.19
CA LYS A 136 -19.47 27.34 5.96
C LYS A 136 -19.71 26.12 5.06
N HIS A 137 -20.96 25.80 4.84
CA HIS A 137 -21.36 24.78 3.88
C HIS A 137 -21.91 25.45 2.63
N VAL A 138 -21.33 25.13 1.46
CA VAL A 138 -21.68 25.75 0.17
C VAL A 138 -22.29 24.70 -0.74
N VAL A 139 -23.49 24.98 -1.23
CA VAL A 139 -24.16 24.18 -2.27
C VAL A 139 -24.26 25.01 -3.53
N GLN A 140 -23.74 24.49 -4.64
CA GLN A 140 -23.81 25.16 -5.94
C GLN A 140 -24.67 24.33 -6.91
N LYS A 141 -25.54 25.03 -7.65
CA LYS A 141 -26.29 24.48 -8.78
C LYS A 141 -25.94 25.26 -10.03
N LYS A 142 -25.55 24.54 -11.07
CA LYS A 142 -25.16 25.13 -12.35
C LYS A 142 -26.28 24.94 -13.37
N TYR A 143 -26.58 26.00 -14.08
CA TYR A 143 -27.59 26.06 -15.13
C TYR A 143 -26.98 26.69 -16.38
N GLN A 144 -27.62 26.49 -17.53
CA GLN A 144 -27.30 27.22 -18.76
C GLN A 144 -28.59 27.89 -19.26
N ILE A 145 -28.53 29.21 -19.48
CA ILE A 145 -29.63 29.96 -20.08
C ILE A 145 -29.37 30.02 -21.59
N ALA A 146 -30.39 29.63 -22.38
CA ALA A 146 -30.33 29.56 -23.84
C ALA A 146 -29.09 28.81 -24.37
N ASN A 147 -28.61 27.78 -23.66
CA ASN A 147 -27.42 26.99 -23.97
C ASN A 147 -26.09 27.77 -24.17
N VAL A 148 -26.07 29.07 -23.81
CA VAL A 148 -24.91 29.94 -24.04
C VAL A 148 -24.39 30.56 -22.74
N ILE A 149 -25.29 31.01 -21.86
CA ILE A 149 -24.87 31.76 -20.66
C ILE A 149 -24.83 30.83 -19.44
N PRO A 150 -23.65 30.54 -18.86
CA PRO A 150 -23.56 29.76 -17.64
C PRO A 150 -24.03 30.57 -16.44
N VAL A 151 -24.95 30.00 -15.68
CA VAL A 151 -25.47 30.55 -14.44
C VAL A 151 -25.16 29.60 -13.29
N THR A 152 -24.53 30.08 -12.24
CA THR A 152 -24.30 29.31 -11.02
C THR A 152 -25.08 29.96 -9.88
N LEU A 153 -25.99 29.19 -9.28
CA LEU A 153 -26.67 29.57 -8.04
C LEU A 153 -25.88 28.94 -6.88
N GLU A 154 -25.57 29.77 -5.89
CA GLU A 154 -24.86 29.38 -4.69
C GLU A 154 -25.74 29.63 -3.46
N LYS A 155 -25.83 28.62 -2.59
CA LYS A 155 -26.41 28.77 -1.26
C LYS A 155 -25.33 28.42 -0.25
N SER A 156 -24.89 29.39 0.54
CA SER A 156 -23.97 29.15 1.67
C SER A 156 -24.75 29.21 3.00
N THR A 157 -24.43 28.21 3.84
CA THR A 157 -24.98 28.17 5.22
C THR A 157 -23.81 28.31 6.18
N ILE A 158 -23.86 29.33 7.00
CA ILE A 158 -22.87 29.62 8.04
C ILE A 158 -23.46 29.19 9.37
N THR A 159 -22.75 28.23 10.03
CA THR A 159 -23.15 27.72 11.36
C THR A 159 -22.07 28.10 12.36
N PRO A 160 -22.30 29.09 13.22
CA PRO A 160 -21.31 29.50 14.21
C PRO A 160 -21.19 28.48 15.33
N TYR A 161 -19.98 28.33 15.83
CA TYR A 161 -19.68 27.46 16.97
C TYR A 161 -18.58 28.08 17.84
N ARG A 162 -18.46 27.60 19.06
CA ARG A 162 -17.32 27.86 19.95
C ARG A 162 -16.53 26.59 20.12
N GLN A 163 -15.23 26.72 20.20
CA GLN A 163 -14.32 25.62 20.49
C GLN A 163 -14.25 25.38 22.00
N MET A 164 -14.40 24.14 22.40
CA MET A 164 -14.22 23.69 23.77
C MET A 164 -13.18 22.57 23.80
N TYR A 165 -12.15 22.75 24.61
CA TYR A 165 -11.16 21.69 24.84
C TYR A 165 -11.73 20.67 25.81
N LYS A 166 -11.75 19.42 25.41
CA LYS A 166 -12.11 18.28 26.24
C LYS A 166 -11.00 17.26 26.27
N LYS A 167 -10.98 16.44 27.31
CA LYS A 167 -10.02 15.34 27.43
C LYS A 167 -10.76 14.03 27.18
N TYR A 168 -10.10 13.13 26.46
CA TYR A 168 -10.55 11.75 26.34
C TYR A 168 -10.36 11.04 27.69
N THR A 169 -11.31 10.20 28.05
CA THR A 169 -11.12 9.23 29.12
C THR A 169 -10.23 8.07 28.62
N LYS A 170 -9.69 7.27 29.54
CA LYS A 170 -8.95 6.05 29.16
C LYS A 170 -9.82 5.08 28.36
N ALA A 171 -11.12 5.01 28.67
CA ALA A 171 -12.08 4.17 27.96
C ALA A 171 -12.28 4.64 26.51
N ASP A 172 -12.51 5.95 26.31
CA ASP A 172 -12.67 6.56 24.99
C ASP A 172 -11.41 6.34 24.14
N ALA A 173 -10.24 6.61 24.71
CA ALA A 173 -8.97 6.41 24.01
C ALA A 173 -8.73 4.96 23.60
N ARG A 174 -9.05 4.00 24.47
CA ARG A 174 -8.96 2.57 24.16
C ARG A 174 -9.92 2.21 23.03
N MET A 175 -11.16 2.69 23.08
CA MET A 175 -12.15 2.41 22.03
C MET A 175 -11.69 2.96 20.67
N ILE A 176 -11.23 4.21 20.62
CA ILE A 176 -10.75 4.85 19.39
C ILE A 176 -9.53 4.11 18.82
N LEU A 177 -8.51 3.89 19.65
CA LEU A 177 -7.28 3.22 19.20
C LEU A 177 -7.51 1.76 18.79
N SER A 178 -8.45 1.08 19.45
CA SER A 178 -8.83 -0.29 19.05
C SER A 178 -9.59 -0.31 17.73
N ALA A 179 -10.46 0.66 17.48
CA ALA A 179 -11.17 0.78 16.21
C ALA A 179 -10.20 1.09 15.07
N ASP A 180 -9.30 2.07 15.24
CA ASP A 180 -8.25 2.40 14.27
C ASP A 180 -7.38 1.18 13.94
N PHE A 181 -7.03 0.38 14.96
CA PHE A 181 -6.24 -0.84 14.77
C PHE A 181 -7.01 -1.92 14.02
N GLN A 182 -8.29 -2.11 14.32
CA GLN A 182 -9.14 -3.05 13.59
C GLN A 182 -9.28 -2.67 12.12
N ASP A 183 -9.45 -1.39 11.83
CA ASP A 183 -9.55 -0.92 10.45
C ASP A 183 -8.22 -1.11 9.70
N TYR A 184 -7.09 -0.89 10.36
CA TYR A 184 -5.76 -1.21 9.81
C TYR A 184 -5.62 -2.71 9.48
N CYS A 185 -6.06 -3.61 10.39
CA CYS A 185 -6.04 -5.05 10.13
C CYS A 185 -6.91 -5.43 8.93
N LYS A 186 -8.11 -4.88 8.83
CA LYS A 186 -9.00 -5.10 7.66
C LYS A 186 -8.38 -4.61 6.34
N GLU A 187 -7.63 -3.51 6.37
CA GLU A 187 -6.92 -3.03 5.18
C GLU A 187 -5.80 -3.98 4.74
N LEU A 188 -5.08 -4.58 5.69
CA LEU A 188 -4.08 -5.61 5.40
C LEU A 188 -4.73 -6.85 4.78
N GLU A 189 -5.82 -7.34 5.38
CA GLU A 189 -6.57 -8.51 4.89
C GLU A 189 -7.11 -8.29 3.46
N LYS A 190 -7.64 -7.09 3.16
CA LYS A 190 -8.08 -6.71 1.80
C LYS A 190 -6.95 -6.76 0.76
N LYS A 191 -5.70 -6.59 1.20
CA LYS A 191 -4.50 -6.70 0.35
C LYS A 191 -3.96 -8.14 0.26
N GLY A 192 -4.68 -9.13 0.78
CA GLY A 192 -4.26 -10.52 0.80
C GLY A 192 -3.20 -10.85 1.84
N VAL A 193 -3.05 -10.00 2.88
CA VAL A 193 -2.11 -10.22 3.97
C VAL A 193 -2.81 -10.95 5.10
N GLU A 194 -2.25 -12.08 5.53
CA GLU A 194 -2.70 -12.85 6.70
C GLU A 194 -1.96 -12.39 7.95
N ILE A 195 -2.68 -12.10 9.03
CA ILE A 195 -2.09 -11.72 10.32
C ILE A 195 -1.97 -12.99 11.17
N ILE A 196 -0.73 -13.42 11.43
CA ILE A 196 -0.44 -14.65 12.18
C ILE A 196 -0.38 -14.39 13.68
N GLN A 197 0.23 -13.25 14.07
CA GLN A 197 0.41 -12.87 15.46
C GLN A 197 0.26 -11.38 15.63
N ASN A 198 -0.34 -10.96 16.74
CA ASN A 198 -0.55 -9.58 17.12
C ASN A 198 -0.06 -9.35 18.55
N ASP A 199 0.88 -8.43 18.72
CA ASP A 199 1.38 -7.98 20.02
C ASP A 199 1.31 -6.44 20.14
N VAL A 200 0.17 -5.87 19.73
CA VAL A 200 -0.10 -4.43 19.85
C VAL A 200 -0.73 -4.14 21.21
N LYS A 201 -0.14 -3.18 21.94
CA LYS A 201 -0.58 -2.77 23.27
C LYS A 201 -0.89 -1.28 23.30
N ILE A 202 -1.83 -0.90 24.16
CA ILE A 202 -2.21 0.51 24.36
C ILE A 202 -1.52 1.04 25.62
N TYR A 203 -0.79 2.13 25.43
CA TYR A 203 -0.04 2.82 26.48
C TYR A 203 -0.68 4.17 26.81
N THR A 204 -0.56 4.55 28.07
CA THR A 204 -1.04 5.85 28.57
C THR A 204 0.15 6.72 28.91
N GLY A 205 0.42 7.76 28.12
CA GLY A 205 1.43 8.77 28.37
C GLY A 205 0.87 9.99 29.12
N SER A 206 1.69 10.99 29.38
CA SER A 206 1.28 12.26 30.03
C SER A 206 0.36 13.09 29.14
N GLU A 207 0.66 13.20 27.86
CA GLU A 207 -0.07 14.05 26.90
C GLU A 207 -0.79 13.26 25.79
N THR A 208 -0.39 12.01 25.57
CA THR A 208 -0.93 11.16 24.52
C THR A 208 -1.28 9.78 25.04
N TYR A 209 -2.22 9.14 24.36
CA TYR A 209 -2.40 7.70 24.35
C TYR A 209 -1.74 7.14 23.10
N SER A 210 -1.15 5.96 23.15
CA SER A 210 -0.55 5.34 21.97
C SER A 210 -0.84 3.86 21.91
N ALA A 211 -1.16 3.37 20.72
CA ALA A 211 -1.19 1.95 20.41
C ALA A 211 0.07 1.63 19.62
N LYS A 212 0.90 0.71 20.13
CA LYS A 212 2.16 0.29 19.47
C LYS A 212 2.45 -1.17 19.74
N GLY A 213 3.08 -1.79 18.75
CA GLY A 213 3.49 -3.18 18.84
C GLY A 213 3.89 -3.73 17.48
N THR A 214 4.03 -5.03 17.43
CA THR A 214 4.48 -5.77 16.24
C THR A 214 3.40 -6.75 15.82
N LEU A 215 3.18 -6.82 14.51
CA LEU A 215 2.36 -7.82 13.85
C LEU A 215 3.28 -8.75 13.06
N LYS A 216 3.13 -10.06 13.23
CA LYS A 216 3.72 -11.04 12.34
C LYS A 216 2.70 -11.35 11.25
N ILE A 217 3.08 -11.11 10.02
CA ILE A 217 2.21 -11.25 8.86
C ILE A 217 2.79 -12.23 7.85
N ARG A 218 1.88 -12.85 7.09
CA ARG A 218 2.19 -13.68 5.92
C ARG A 218 1.57 -13.03 4.70
N CYS A 219 2.34 -12.89 3.64
CA CYS A 219 1.89 -12.31 2.38
C CYS A 219 2.63 -12.91 1.19
N SER A 220 2.09 -12.73 0.00
CA SER A 220 2.81 -13.01 -1.23
C SER A 220 4.04 -12.09 -1.31
N VAL A 221 5.17 -12.63 -1.73
CA VAL A 221 6.44 -11.92 -1.90
C VAL A 221 7.01 -12.23 -3.28
N GLY A 222 7.66 -11.25 -3.86
CA GLY A 222 8.33 -11.38 -5.14
C GLY A 222 7.92 -10.33 -6.14
N LYS A 223 8.89 -9.87 -6.90
CA LYS A 223 8.76 -8.92 -7.99
C LYS A 223 9.56 -9.40 -9.18
N GLN A 224 8.95 -9.43 -10.37
CA GLN A 224 9.65 -9.73 -11.59
C GLN A 224 10.60 -8.58 -11.99
N VAL A 225 11.83 -8.94 -12.34
CA VAL A 225 12.85 -8.05 -12.89
C VAL A 225 13.53 -8.71 -14.08
N PRO A 226 14.17 -7.97 -15.02
CA PRO A 226 14.98 -8.57 -16.06
C PRO A 226 16.06 -9.46 -15.45
N SER A 227 16.27 -10.66 -16.01
CA SER A 227 17.30 -11.58 -15.52
C SER A 227 18.70 -10.98 -15.70
N THR A 228 19.49 -11.06 -14.63
CA THR A 228 20.91 -10.75 -14.70
C THR A 228 21.67 -12.07 -14.89
N PRO A 229 22.61 -12.18 -15.85
CA PRO A 229 23.40 -13.38 -16.04
C PRO A 229 24.06 -13.80 -14.74
N LEU A 230 23.75 -15.00 -14.26
CA LEU A 230 24.43 -15.59 -13.10
C LEU A 230 25.79 -16.16 -13.56
N PRO A 231 26.85 -16.00 -12.75
CA PRO A 231 28.13 -16.65 -13.05
C PRO A 231 27.94 -18.16 -13.04
N PRO A 232 28.70 -18.90 -13.87
CA PRO A 232 28.56 -20.36 -14.02
C PRO A 232 28.67 -21.14 -12.71
N ASP A 233 29.42 -20.63 -11.75
CA ASP A 233 29.75 -21.32 -10.50
C ASP A 233 28.72 -21.13 -9.38
N TYR A 234 27.68 -20.35 -9.62
CA TYR A 234 26.70 -20.00 -8.57
C TYR A 234 25.84 -21.18 -8.08
N MET A 235 25.75 -22.27 -8.86
CA MET A 235 24.93 -23.43 -8.51
C MET A 235 25.76 -24.61 -7.93
N ALA A 236 27.08 -24.47 -7.79
CA ALA A 236 27.95 -25.56 -7.35
C ALA A 236 28.17 -25.67 -5.84
N GLU A 237 27.65 -24.70 -5.02
CA GLU A 237 28.03 -24.62 -3.59
C GLU A 237 27.10 -25.31 -2.59
N ASP A 238 25.95 -25.90 -2.99
CA ASP A 238 24.95 -26.31 -2.00
C ASP A 238 24.82 -27.82 -1.71
N ASP A 239 25.69 -28.67 -2.29
CA ASP A 239 25.64 -30.14 -2.06
C ASP A 239 26.64 -30.68 -1.01
N THR A 240 27.40 -29.83 -0.30
CA THR A 240 28.46 -30.34 0.60
C THR A 240 28.38 -29.91 2.06
N LYS A 241 27.23 -29.43 2.56
CA LYS A 241 27.07 -29.12 4.01
C LYS A 241 25.89 -29.80 4.65
N ASN A 242 25.69 -31.10 4.45
CA ASN A 242 24.91 -31.92 5.37
C ASN A 242 25.55 -33.33 5.46
N GLY A 243 26.61 -33.41 6.22
CA GLY A 243 27.26 -34.68 6.60
C GLY A 243 28.22 -34.40 7.74
N ASP A 244 27.69 -34.30 8.95
CA ASP A 244 28.21 -34.83 10.21
C ASP A 244 27.24 -34.52 11.34
#